data_af69a29a0fe1e5325a725f39f43c78b8
#
_entry.id   af69a29a0fe1e5325a725f39f43c78b8
#
_cell.length_a   1.000
_cell.length_b   1.000
_cell.length_c   1.000
_cell.angle_alpha   90.00
_cell.angle_beta   90.00
_cell.angle_gamma   90.00
#
_symmetry.space_group_name_H-M   'P 1'
#
loop_
_entity.id
_entity.type
_entity.pdbx_description
1 polymer ?
#
loop_
_entity_poly.entity_id
_entity_poly.type
_entity_poly.pdbx_seq_one_letter_code
_entity_poly.pdbx_strand_id
1 'polypeptide(L)'
;MPAALEIRGLTKSFPGFTLGPIDLTVPEGAIYGFVGPNGAGKTTTIDLIFGMGAKNAGEIKVLGLDHLRDEVAMKQQVGYVSPDLNYSPWGKVGRVIQFVKGFYPTWDDAYCDQLLRVLNVGKHERIMSLSFGARIKLSLILALSWRPTLLILDEPTVGLDAISKQEVFGELLKAVGDGERSVLISSHGLADLERFADHVGMIKRGKMIFEGSTADMIERHRIVDFVLGSDQGADRGHSIAKRDGVFVQRQEANRWRVLLDLKTAPLEWLRESGATQITEAPVTLEELFVAIGRE
;
A
#
# COMPACT_ATOMS: atom_id res chain seq x y z
N MET A 1 4.74 -10.76 -15.80
CA MET A 1 4.06 -11.65 -14.84
C MET A 1 2.56 -11.42 -14.99
N PRO A 2 1.71 -12.42 -14.82
CA PRO A 2 0.27 -12.18 -14.77
C PRO A 2 -0.07 -11.20 -13.63
N ALA A 3 -1.16 -10.45 -13.80
CA ALA A 3 -1.54 -9.40 -12.86
C ALA A 3 -2.90 -9.72 -12.22
N ALA A 4 -2.95 -9.69 -10.88
CA ALA A 4 -4.19 -9.81 -10.13
C ALA A 4 -5.06 -8.54 -10.22
N LEU A 5 -4.43 -7.38 -10.36
CA LEU A 5 -5.09 -6.09 -10.63
C LEU A 5 -4.24 -5.30 -11.62
N GLU A 6 -4.88 -4.78 -12.66
CA GLU A 6 -4.27 -3.87 -13.63
C GLU A 6 -5.14 -2.62 -13.81
N ILE A 7 -4.55 -1.47 -13.59
CA ILE A 7 -5.17 -0.16 -13.80
C ILE A 7 -4.32 0.58 -14.83
N ARG A 8 -4.94 1.12 -15.87
CA ARG A 8 -4.29 1.90 -16.92
C ARG A 8 -4.98 3.23 -17.16
N GLY A 9 -4.26 4.32 -16.97
CA GLY A 9 -4.71 5.68 -17.25
C GLY A 9 -5.99 6.07 -16.50
N LEU A 10 -6.23 5.52 -15.30
CA LEU A 10 -7.45 5.80 -14.53
C LEU A 10 -7.49 7.26 -14.12
N THR A 11 -8.58 7.95 -14.48
CA THR A 11 -8.82 9.33 -14.07
C THR A 11 -10.21 9.52 -13.47
N LYS A 12 -10.29 10.39 -12.46
CA LYS A 12 -11.53 10.86 -11.86
C LYS A 12 -11.39 12.30 -11.39
N SER A 13 -12.27 13.18 -11.85
CA SER A 13 -12.29 14.59 -11.42
C SER A 13 -13.41 14.86 -10.43
N PHE A 14 -13.07 15.62 -9.38
CA PHE A 14 -13.97 16.16 -8.38
C PHE A 14 -13.77 17.68 -8.29
N PRO A 15 -14.71 18.45 -7.74
CA PRO A 15 -14.45 19.84 -7.40
C PRO A 15 -13.23 19.97 -6.48
N GLY A 16 -12.16 20.62 -6.95
CA GLY A 16 -10.93 20.87 -6.18
C GLY A 16 -9.92 19.70 -6.09
N PHE A 17 -10.23 18.53 -6.69
CA PHE A 17 -9.31 17.38 -6.69
C PHE A 17 -9.43 16.57 -7.98
N THR A 18 -8.30 16.14 -8.52
CA THR A 18 -8.27 15.21 -9.67
C THR A 18 -7.39 14.01 -9.32
N LEU A 19 -7.98 12.83 -9.44
CA LEU A 19 -7.26 11.56 -9.40
C LEU A 19 -6.77 11.23 -10.81
N GLY A 20 -5.52 10.88 -10.93
CA GLY A 20 -4.94 10.32 -12.15
C GLY A 20 -4.21 11.30 -13.07
N PRO A 21 -3.70 10.75 -14.19
CA PRO A 21 -3.79 9.34 -14.56
C PRO A 21 -3.08 8.43 -13.57
N ILE A 22 -3.74 7.31 -13.20
CA ILE A 22 -3.16 6.26 -12.37
C ILE A 22 -2.90 5.04 -13.25
N ASP A 23 -1.66 4.59 -13.24
CA ASP A 23 -1.24 3.28 -13.72
C ASP A 23 -0.79 2.50 -12.48
N LEU A 24 -1.27 1.26 -12.31
CA LEU A 24 -0.96 0.41 -11.16
C LEU A 24 -1.10 -1.05 -11.55
N THR A 25 -0.12 -1.86 -11.15
CA THR A 25 -0.14 -3.30 -11.43
C THR A 25 0.19 -4.11 -10.17
N VAL A 26 -0.77 -4.89 -9.68
CA VAL A 26 -0.56 -5.86 -8.60
C VAL A 26 -0.22 -7.21 -9.24
N PRO A 27 1.02 -7.73 -9.07
CA PRO A 27 1.37 -9.07 -9.56
C PRO A 27 0.56 -10.16 -8.85
N GLU A 28 0.29 -11.27 -9.55
CA GLU A 28 -0.28 -12.45 -8.91
C GLU A 28 0.66 -13.01 -7.84
N GLY A 29 0.09 -13.48 -6.71
CA GLY A 29 0.81 -14.04 -5.59
C GLY A 29 1.59 -13.03 -4.73
N ALA A 30 1.46 -11.73 -4.98
CA ALA A 30 2.21 -10.69 -4.29
C ALA A 30 1.36 -9.89 -3.29
N ILE A 31 2.03 -9.34 -2.28
CA ILE A 31 1.49 -8.28 -1.41
C ILE A 31 1.93 -6.94 -1.98
N TYR A 32 0.97 -6.13 -2.36
CA TYR A 32 1.18 -4.78 -2.90
C TYR A 32 0.73 -3.71 -1.90
N GLY A 33 1.65 -2.86 -1.48
CA GLY A 33 1.38 -1.69 -0.64
C GLY A 33 0.99 -0.46 -1.49
N PHE A 34 -0.23 0.03 -1.36
CA PHE A 34 -0.70 1.27 -1.99
C PHE A 34 -0.66 2.41 -0.96
N VAL A 35 0.40 3.21 -1.00
CA VAL A 35 0.73 4.14 0.07
C VAL A 35 0.59 5.60 -0.34
N GLY A 36 0.21 6.43 0.64
CA GLY A 36 0.08 7.87 0.43
C GLY A 36 -0.60 8.57 1.60
N PRO A 37 -0.46 9.88 1.72
CA PRO A 37 -1.11 10.64 2.78
C PRO A 37 -2.65 10.56 2.68
N ASN A 38 -3.33 10.99 3.75
CA ASN A 38 -4.78 11.12 3.73
C ASN A 38 -5.20 12.11 2.64
N GLY A 39 -6.28 11.77 1.90
CA GLY A 39 -6.74 12.57 0.77
C GLY A 39 -5.91 12.43 -0.51
N ALA A 40 -4.90 11.54 -0.56
CA ALA A 40 -4.11 11.33 -1.78
C ALA A 40 -4.86 10.64 -2.92
N GLY A 41 -5.99 9.95 -2.62
CA GLY A 41 -6.82 9.25 -3.61
C GLY A 41 -6.83 7.72 -3.46
N LYS A 42 -6.27 7.14 -2.38
CA LYS A 42 -6.22 5.68 -2.14
C LYS A 42 -7.62 5.06 -2.14
N THR A 43 -8.47 5.46 -1.20
CA THR A 43 -9.87 4.99 -1.10
C THR A 43 -10.64 5.25 -2.38
N THR A 44 -10.48 6.42 -3.00
CA THR A 44 -11.13 6.74 -4.29
C THR A 44 -10.72 5.75 -5.38
N THR A 45 -9.44 5.37 -5.45
CA THR A 45 -8.97 4.36 -6.41
C THR A 45 -9.61 3.00 -6.14
N ILE A 46 -9.66 2.59 -4.86
CA ILE A 46 -10.30 1.34 -4.44
C ILE A 46 -11.81 1.36 -4.76
N ASP A 47 -12.51 2.44 -4.46
CA ASP A 47 -13.93 2.61 -4.80
C ASP A 47 -14.19 2.43 -6.30
N LEU A 48 -13.32 2.99 -7.14
CA LEU A 48 -13.42 2.85 -8.59
C LEU A 48 -13.16 1.41 -9.06
N ILE A 49 -12.29 0.65 -8.41
CA ILE A 49 -12.09 -0.77 -8.69
C ILE A 49 -13.40 -1.55 -8.47
N PHE A 50 -14.14 -1.24 -7.39
CA PHE A 50 -15.41 -1.88 -7.08
C PHE A 50 -16.62 -1.31 -7.82
N GLY A 51 -16.42 -0.32 -8.71
CA GLY A 51 -17.52 0.33 -9.42
C GLY A 51 -18.39 1.24 -8.55
N MET A 52 -17.91 1.62 -7.35
CA MET A 52 -18.60 2.51 -6.41
C MET A 52 -18.52 3.99 -6.85
N GLY A 53 -18.45 4.23 -8.16
CA GLY A 53 -18.41 5.56 -8.76
C GLY A 53 -18.00 5.51 -10.23
N ALA A 54 -18.45 6.48 -11.02
CA ALA A 54 -18.06 6.58 -12.42
C ALA A 54 -16.65 7.17 -12.56
N LYS A 55 -15.76 6.50 -13.28
CA LYS A 55 -14.47 7.06 -13.72
C LYS A 55 -14.65 7.98 -14.92
N ASN A 56 -13.73 8.92 -15.14
CA ASN A 56 -13.74 9.75 -16.33
C ASN A 56 -13.03 9.08 -17.51
N ALA A 57 -11.93 8.37 -17.26
CA ALA A 57 -11.20 7.62 -18.28
C ALA A 57 -10.38 6.48 -17.62
N GLY A 58 -9.75 5.66 -18.45
CA GLY A 58 -8.89 4.56 -18.06
C GLY A 58 -9.59 3.20 -18.03
N GLU A 59 -8.79 2.16 -17.83
CA GLU A 59 -9.24 0.76 -17.76
C GLU A 59 -8.86 0.16 -16.41
N ILE A 60 -9.71 -0.73 -15.90
CA ILE A 60 -9.44 -1.51 -14.70
C ILE A 60 -9.79 -2.96 -15.00
N LYS A 61 -8.81 -3.84 -14.82
CA LYS A 61 -8.98 -5.29 -14.91
C LYS A 61 -8.58 -5.94 -13.59
N VAL A 62 -9.43 -6.81 -13.10
CA VAL A 62 -9.23 -7.59 -11.87
C VAL A 62 -9.27 -9.06 -12.22
N LEU A 63 -8.16 -9.78 -11.99
CA LEU A 63 -8.02 -11.20 -12.38
C LEU A 63 -8.37 -11.44 -13.87
N GLY A 64 -7.97 -10.48 -14.72
CA GLY A 64 -8.27 -10.48 -16.15
C GLY A 64 -9.70 -10.05 -16.54
N LEU A 65 -10.62 -9.87 -15.58
CA LEU A 65 -12.00 -9.46 -15.79
C LEU A 65 -12.14 -7.93 -15.82
N ASP A 66 -13.02 -7.41 -16.67
CA ASP A 66 -13.37 -5.98 -16.63
C ASP A 66 -14.24 -5.67 -15.40
N HIS A 67 -13.84 -4.69 -14.61
CA HIS A 67 -14.42 -4.40 -13.30
C HIS A 67 -15.92 -4.01 -13.32
N LEU A 68 -16.45 -3.53 -14.46
CA LEU A 68 -17.87 -3.18 -14.60
C LEU A 68 -18.64 -4.23 -15.40
N ARG A 69 -18.08 -4.67 -16.54
CA ARG A 69 -18.76 -5.63 -17.41
C ARG A 69 -18.90 -6.99 -16.75
N ASP A 70 -17.86 -7.42 -16.02
CA ASP A 70 -17.79 -8.75 -15.39
C ASP A 70 -17.94 -8.62 -13.85
N GLU A 71 -18.66 -7.60 -13.36
CA GLU A 71 -18.71 -7.17 -11.95
C GLU A 71 -19.03 -8.33 -10.97
N VAL A 72 -20.04 -9.13 -11.27
CA VAL A 72 -20.45 -10.24 -10.38
C VAL A 72 -19.36 -11.31 -10.31
N ALA A 73 -18.82 -11.73 -11.46
CA ALA A 73 -17.76 -12.73 -11.52
C ALA A 73 -16.47 -12.25 -10.83
N MET A 74 -16.15 -10.98 -10.96
CA MET A 74 -15.03 -10.33 -10.29
C MET A 74 -15.24 -10.32 -8.76
N LYS A 75 -16.39 -9.83 -8.29
CA LYS A 75 -16.70 -9.73 -6.85
C LYS A 75 -16.76 -11.09 -6.14
N GLN A 76 -17.04 -12.16 -6.86
CA GLN A 76 -16.96 -13.54 -6.33
C GLN A 76 -15.52 -14.03 -6.10
N GLN A 77 -14.51 -13.30 -6.56
CA GLN A 77 -13.09 -13.66 -6.43
C GLN A 77 -12.30 -12.66 -5.58
N VAL A 78 -12.91 -11.51 -5.22
CA VAL A 78 -12.23 -10.40 -4.53
C VAL A 78 -12.81 -10.21 -3.13
N GLY A 79 -11.98 -10.41 -2.11
CA GLY A 79 -12.30 -10.05 -0.73
C GLY A 79 -12.04 -8.56 -0.49
N TYR A 80 -12.95 -7.89 0.22
CA TYR A 80 -12.83 -6.46 0.54
C TYR A 80 -12.92 -6.21 2.03
N VAL A 81 -12.00 -5.41 2.54
CA VAL A 81 -11.98 -4.93 3.93
C VAL A 81 -11.80 -3.42 3.92
N SER A 82 -12.66 -2.71 4.65
CA SER A 82 -12.57 -1.27 4.86
C SER A 82 -13.08 -0.93 6.26
N PRO A 83 -12.54 0.10 6.92
CA PRO A 83 -13.04 0.59 8.20
C PRO A 83 -14.48 1.13 8.11
N ASP A 84 -14.94 1.51 6.91
CA ASP A 84 -16.28 2.06 6.67
C ASP A 84 -17.36 0.98 6.58
N LEU A 85 -17.00 -0.31 6.51
CA LEU A 85 -17.96 -1.40 6.49
C LEU A 85 -18.71 -1.53 7.82
N ASN A 86 -20.02 -1.38 7.76
CA ASN A 86 -20.89 -1.42 8.94
C ASN A 86 -21.73 -2.70 9.01
N TYR A 87 -21.34 -3.59 9.87
CA TYR A 87 -22.07 -4.84 10.16
C TYR A 87 -23.05 -4.75 11.34
N SER A 88 -23.21 -3.60 11.98
CA SER A 88 -24.07 -3.41 13.16
C SER A 88 -25.51 -3.85 12.98
N PRO A 89 -26.16 -3.70 11.79
CA PRO A 89 -27.53 -4.16 11.56
C PRO A 89 -27.74 -5.67 11.79
N TRP A 90 -26.68 -6.48 11.64
CA TRP A 90 -26.74 -7.92 11.85
C TRP A 90 -26.81 -8.32 13.34
N GLY A 91 -26.56 -7.42 14.25
CA GLY A 91 -26.66 -7.56 15.70
C GLY A 91 -25.54 -8.39 16.30
N LYS A 92 -25.36 -9.66 15.91
CA LYS A 92 -24.33 -10.57 16.43
C LYS A 92 -23.37 -11.02 15.33
N VAL A 93 -22.10 -11.26 15.71
CA VAL A 93 -21.05 -11.78 14.85
C VAL A 93 -21.49 -13.04 14.11
N GLY A 94 -22.04 -14.04 14.80
CA GLY A 94 -22.50 -15.28 14.16
C GLY A 94 -23.59 -15.09 13.12
N ARG A 95 -24.43 -14.04 13.24
CA ARG A 95 -25.47 -13.77 12.24
C ARG A 95 -24.89 -13.20 10.95
N VAL A 96 -23.94 -12.28 11.03
CA VAL A 96 -23.28 -11.75 9.83
C VAL A 96 -22.46 -12.82 9.13
N ILE A 97 -21.81 -13.72 9.88
CA ILE A 97 -21.10 -14.88 9.33
C ILE A 97 -22.08 -15.75 8.50
N GLN A 98 -23.23 -16.12 9.06
CA GLN A 98 -24.24 -16.93 8.34
C GLN A 98 -24.78 -16.23 7.10
N PHE A 99 -24.95 -14.91 7.15
CA PHE A 99 -25.39 -14.14 6.01
C PHE A 99 -24.34 -14.13 4.89
N VAL A 100 -23.11 -13.76 5.21
CA VAL A 100 -22.01 -13.66 4.22
C VAL A 100 -21.70 -15.03 3.62
N LYS A 101 -21.69 -16.09 4.42
CA LYS A 101 -21.51 -17.47 3.97
C LYS A 101 -22.46 -17.86 2.84
N GLY A 102 -23.71 -17.35 2.85
CA GLY A 102 -24.70 -17.64 1.82
C GLY A 102 -24.34 -17.15 0.41
N PHE A 103 -23.39 -16.24 0.27
CA PHE A 103 -22.97 -15.70 -1.03
C PHE A 103 -21.75 -16.42 -1.62
N TYR A 104 -20.99 -17.17 -0.81
CA TYR A 104 -19.73 -17.76 -1.22
C TYR A 104 -19.72 -19.28 -1.06
N PRO A 105 -19.88 -20.04 -2.17
CA PRO A 105 -19.87 -21.52 -2.13
C PRO A 105 -18.56 -22.11 -1.61
N THR A 106 -17.46 -21.35 -1.69
CA THR A 106 -16.12 -21.73 -1.21
C THR A 106 -15.88 -21.41 0.27
N TRP A 107 -16.93 -21.04 1.02
CA TRP A 107 -16.82 -20.73 2.43
C TRP A 107 -16.28 -21.91 3.25
N ASP A 108 -15.21 -21.65 4.01
CA ASP A 108 -14.52 -22.63 4.86
C ASP A 108 -14.86 -22.36 6.34
N ASP A 109 -15.78 -23.15 6.92
CA ASP A 109 -16.19 -23.00 8.32
C ASP A 109 -15.02 -23.25 9.29
N ALA A 110 -14.16 -24.21 9.00
CA ALA A 110 -13.02 -24.55 9.86
C ALA A 110 -12.01 -23.39 9.90
N TYR A 111 -11.76 -22.80 8.75
CA TYR A 111 -10.87 -21.63 8.64
C TYR A 111 -11.51 -20.38 9.29
N CYS A 112 -12.80 -20.15 9.10
CA CYS A 112 -13.53 -19.10 9.81
C CYS A 112 -13.41 -19.24 11.33
N ASP A 113 -13.57 -20.46 11.87
CA ASP A 113 -13.45 -20.72 13.29
C ASP A 113 -12.02 -20.57 13.81
N GLN A 114 -11.03 -20.90 12.97
CA GLN A 114 -9.63 -20.64 13.28
C GLN A 114 -9.37 -19.13 13.35
N LEU A 115 -9.80 -18.35 12.35
CA LEU A 115 -9.62 -16.89 12.31
C LEU A 115 -10.30 -16.21 13.50
N LEU A 116 -11.51 -16.63 13.89
CA LEU A 116 -12.21 -16.11 15.06
C LEU A 116 -11.40 -16.30 16.35
N ARG A 117 -10.74 -17.46 16.51
CA ARG A 117 -9.88 -17.73 17.66
C ARG A 117 -8.60 -16.89 17.63
N VAL A 118 -7.89 -16.87 16.49
CA VAL A 118 -6.61 -16.16 16.35
C VAL A 118 -6.79 -14.65 16.51
N LEU A 119 -7.84 -14.09 15.90
CA LEU A 119 -8.11 -12.66 15.94
C LEU A 119 -8.95 -12.24 17.17
N ASN A 120 -9.27 -13.21 18.05
CA ASN A 120 -10.00 -13.00 19.30
C ASN A 120 -11.35 -12.27 19.11
N VAL A 121 -12.21 -12.81 18.23
CA VAL A 121 -13.56 -12.29 17.96
C VAL A 121 -14.58 -13.40 18.27
N GLY A 122 -15.49 -13.17 19.21
CA GLY A 122 -16.47 -14.17 19.65
C GLY A 122 -17.73 -14.21 18.78
N LYS A 123 -18.16 -15.42 18.35
CA LYS A 123 -19.40 -15.60 17.55
C LYS A 123 -20.67 -15.04 18.23
N HIS A 124 -20.71 -15.03 19.55
CA HIS A 124 -21.88 -14.60 20.32
C HIS A 124 -21.86 -13.11 20.66
N GLU A 125 -20.76 -12.43 20.39
CA GLU A 125 -20.61 -11.00 20.68
C GLU A 125 -21.57 -10.16 19.83
N ARG A 126 -22.02 -9.04 20.43
CA ARG A 126 -22.78 -8.01 19.71
C ARG A 126 -21.80 -7.14 18.92
N ILE A 127 -22.05 -6.95 17.62
CA ILE A 127 -21.18 -6.15 16.75
C ILE A 127 -21.05 -4.72 17.25
N MET A 128 -22.11 -4.14 17.81
CA MET A 128 -22.09 -2.80 18.40
C MET A 128 -21.17 -2.67 19.63
N SER A 129 -20.94 -3.76 20.37
CA SER A 129 -20.05 -3.75 21.54
C SER A 129 -18.58 -4.01 21.17
N LEU A 130 -18.28 -4.38 19.92
CA LEU A 130 -16.92 -4.56 19.46
C LEU A 130 -16.18 -3.22 19.42
N SER A 131 -14.92 -3.22 19.85
CA SER A 131 -14.02 -2.09 19.62
C SER A 131 -13.86 -1.82 18.12
N PHE A 132 -13.35 -0.66 17.76
CA PHE A 132 -13.06 -0.35 16.36
C PHE A 132 -12.13 -1.41 15.74
N GLY A 133 -11.03 -1.77 16.42
CA GLY A 133 -10.11 -2.81 15.96
C GLY A 133 -10.76 -4.18 15.84
N ALA A 134 -11.64 -4.58 16.77
CA ALA A 134 -12.35 -5.85 16.66
C ALA A 134 -13.33 -5.88 15.46
N ARG A 135 -13.87 -4.73 15.04
CA ARG A 135 -14.69 -4.65 13.81
C ARG A 135 -13.84 -4.83 12.55
N ILE A 136 -12.64 -4.26 12.51
CA ILE A 136 -11.69 -4.50 11.41
C ILE A 136 -11.32 -5.98 11.35
N LYS A 137 -11.00 -6.61 12.49
CA LYS A 137 -10.73 -8.05 12.57
C LYS A 137 -11.92 -8.87 12.08
N LEU A 138 -13.16 -8.50 12.44
CA LEU A 138 -14.37 -9.15 11.91
C LEU A 138 -14.46 -9.01 10.39
N SER A 139 -14.23 -7.83 9.83
CA SER A 139 -14.22 -7.62 8.38
C SER A 139 -13.21 -8.54 7.69
N LEU A 140 -12.01 -8.67 8.27
CA LEU A 140 -10.97 -9.55 7.75
C LEU A 140 -11.38 -11.03 7.83
N ILE A 141 -11.97 -11.48 8.94
CA ILE A 141 -12.49 -12.84 9.08
C ILE A 141 -13.51 -13.14 7.98
N LEU A 142 -14.48 -12.24 7.76
CA LEU A 142 -15.50 -12.40 6.74
C LEU A 142 -14.91 -12.47 5.33
N ALA A 143 -13.91 -11.62 5.04
CA ALA A 143 -13.24 -11.57 3.74
C ALA A 143 -12.37 -12.81 3.48
N LEU A 144 -11.65 -13.33 4.48
CA LEU A 144 -10.72 -14.45 4.33
C LEU A 144 -11.42 -15.82 4.31
N SER A 145 -12.58 -15.97 4.98
CA SER A 145 -13.19 -17.26 5.23
C SER A 145 -13.66 -18.04 4.00
N TRP A 146 -13.79 -17.38 2.85
CA TRP A 146 -14.14 -18.03 1.58
C TRP A 146 -12.97 -18.11 0.59
N ARG A 147 -11.75 -17.78 1.07
CA ARG A 147 -10.47 -17.93 0.36
C ARG A 147 -10.45 -17.21 -1.00
N PRO A 148 -10.63 -15.87 -1.03
CA PRO A 148 -10.59 -15.09 -2.26
C PRO A 148 -9.22 -15.18 -2.96
N THR A 149 -9.19 -15.02 -4.28
CA THR A 149 -7.97 -14.98 -5.08
C THR A 149 -7.24 -13.64 -4.92
N LEU A 150 -8.00 -12.54 -4.75
CA LEU A 150 -7.46 -11.21 -4.48
C LEU A 150 -8.12 -10.64 -3.23
N LEU A 151 -7.31 -10.07 -2.33
CA LEU A 151 -7.76 -9.27 -1.19
C LEU A 151 -7.45 -7.80 -1.44
N ILE A 152 -8.44 -6.93 -1.30
CA ILE A 152 -8.27 -5.48 -1.32
C ILE A 152 -8.64 -4.95 0.06
N LEU A 153 -7.64 -4.34 0.72
CA LEU A 153 -7.74 -3.89 2.11
C LEU A 153 -7.51 -2.38 2.16
N ASP A 154 -8.55 -1.63 2.50
CA ASP A 154 -8.43 -0.17 2.67
C ASP A 154 -8.15 0.16 4.14
N GLU A 155 -6.95 0.64 4.42
CA GLU A 155 -6.47 1.03 5.77
C GLU A 155 -6.77 -0.02 6.87
N PRO A 156 -6.45 -1.33 6.68
CA PRO A 156 -6.90 -2.42 7.56
C PRO A 156 -6.25 -2.39 8.95
N THR A 157 -5.27 -1.54 9.18
CA THR A 157 -4.52 -1.44 10.45
C THR A 157 -4.77 -0.14 11.21
N VAL A 158 -5.63 0.73 10.68
CA VAL A 158 -6.00 1.98 11.37
C VAL A 158 -6.66 1.67 12.71
N GLY A 159 -6.20 2.35 13.77
CA GLY A 159 -6.75 2.19 15.12
C GLY A 159 -6.46 0.85 15.80
N LEU A 160 -5.59 0.02 15.24
CA LEU A 160 -5.08 -1.19 15.88
C LEU A 160 -3.84 -0.87 16.73
N ASP A 161 -3.72 -1.53 17.88
CA ASP A 161 -2.47 -1.60 18.64
C ASP A 161 -1.43 -2.49 17.92
N ALA A 162 -0.17 -2.45 18.38
CA ALA A 162 0.94 -3.16 17.73
C ALA A 162 0.73 -4.68 17.68
N ILE A 163 0.11 -5.27 18.71
CA ILE A 163 -0.15 -6.72 18.77
C ILE A 163 -1.21 -7.09 17.73
N SER A 164 -2.33 -6.35 17.72
CA SER A 164 -3.40 -6.55 16.75
C SER A 164 -2.94 -6.38 15.30
N LYS A 165 -2.04 -5.42 15.03
CA LYS A 165 -1.41 -5.28 13.70
C LYS A 165 -0.63 -6.52 13.30
N GLN A 166 0.20 -7.05 14.21
CA GLN A 166 0.98 -8.27 13.95
C GLN A 166 0.09 -9.48 13.69
N GLU A 167 -1.02 -9.64 14.43
CA GLU A 167 -1.99 -10.70 14.20
C GLU A 167 -2.61 -10.60 12.80
N VAL A 168 -3.07 -9.40 12.40
CA VAL A 168 -3.64 -9.14 11.07
C VAL A 168 -2.63 -9.44 9.96
N PHE A 169 -1.41 -8.88 10.05
CA PHE A 169 -0.37 -9.14 9.05
C PHE A 169 0.05 -10.61 9.02
N GLY A 170 0.11 -11.28 10.17
CA GLY A 170 0.38 -12.71 10.25
C GLY A 170 -0.64 -13.56 9.49
N GLU A 171 -1.93 -13.24 9.56
CA GLU A 171 -2.96 -13.94 8.80
C GLU A 171 -2.92 -13.58 7.31
N LEU A 172 -2.59 -12.33 6.94
CA LEU A 172 -2.39 -11.95 5.55
C LEU A 172 -1.20 -12.67 4.90
N LEU A 173 -0.06 -12.77 5.60
CA LEU A 173 1.11 -13.51 5.12
C LEU A 173 0.79 -15.00 4.92
N LYS A 174 0.03 -15.62 5.83
CA LYS A 174 -0.41 -17.01 5.66
C LYS A 174 -1.34 -17.17 4.46
N ALA A 175 -2.21 -16.17 4.22
CA ALA A 175 -3.12 -16.21 3.09
C ALA A 175 -2.41 -16.13 1.72
N VAL A 176 -1.24 -15.48 1.66
CA VAL A 176 -0.43 -15.32 0.43
C VAL A 176 0.67 -16.39 0.33
N GLY A 177 1.01 -17.05 1.44
CA GLY A 177 2.18 -17.93 1.53
C GLY A 177 2.15 -19.18 0.62
N ASP A 178 0.99 -19.51 0.04
CA ASP A 178 0.86 -20.55 -0.98
C ASP A 178 1.14 -20.04 -2.42
N GLY A 179 1.29 -18.71 -2.60
CA GLY A 179 1.49 -18.07 -3.90
C GLY A 179 0.22 -18.00 -4.78
N GLU A 180 -0.92 -18.49 -4.28
CA GLU A 180 -2.17 -18.53 -5.03
C GLU A 180 -3.03 -17.25 -4.86
N ARG A 181 -2.71 -16.43 -3.85
CA ARG A 181 -3.48 -15.23 -3.52
C ARG A 181 -2.64 -13.99 -3.58
N SER A 182 -3.28 -12.92 -3.98
CA SER A 182 -2.68 -11.58 -4.05
C SER A 182 -3.36 -10.65 -3.05
N VAL A 183 -2.64 -9.63 -2.59
CA VAL A 183 -3.17 -8.65 -1.64
C VAL A 183 -2.80 -7.24 -2.08
N LEU A 184 -3.78 -6.35 -2.17
CA LEU A 184 -3.61 -4.91 -2.25
C LEU A 184 -3.95 -4.30 -0.89
N ILE A 185 -2.99 -3.62 -0.25
CA ILE A 185 -3.19 -2.96 1.04
C ILE A 185 -2.98 -1.46 0.86
N SER A 186 -4.01 -0.65 1.10
CA SER A 186 -3.81 0.78 1.25
C SER A 186 -3.32 1.11 2.66
N SER A 187 -2.39 2.05 2.77
CA SER A 187 -1.93 2.57 4.06
C SER A 187 -1.36 3.98 3.93
N HIS A 188 -1.42 4.72 5.03
CA HIS A 188 -0.65 5.95 5.21
C HIS A 188 0.64 5.72 6.02
N GLY A 189 0.79 4.55 6.66
CA GLY A 189 1.97 4.13 7.42
C GLY A 189 2.84 3.16 6.62
N LEU A 190 4.08 3.57 6.33
CA LEU A 190 5.02 2.81 5.50
C LEU A 190 5.78 1.74 6.26
N ALA A 191 6.11 2.01 7.54
CA ALA A 191 6.93 1.13 8.35
C ALA A 191 6.34 -0.29 8.51
N ASP A 192 4.99 -0.39 8.56
CA ASP A 192 4.32 -1.68 8.63
C ASP A 192 4.45 -2.44 7.29
N LEU A 193 4.31 -1.72 6.15
CA LEU A 193 4.32 -2.33 4.80
C LEU A 193 5.72 -2.70 4.31
N GLU A 194 6.75 -1.96 4.69
CA GLU A 194 8.15 -2.25 4.34
C GLU A 194 8.57 -3.69 4.67
N ARG A 195 7.96 -4.26 5.70
CA ARG A 195 8.28 -5.61 6.18
C ARG A 195 7.52 -6.72 5.46
N PHE A 196 6.45 -6.41 4.75
CA PHE A 196 5.51 -7.38 4.22
C PHE A 196 5.19 -7.21 2.73
N ALA A 197 5.33 -5.99 2.19
CA ALA A 197 4.97 -5.73 0.81
C ALA A 197 6.11 -6.09 -0.15
N ASP A 198 5.80 -6.93 -1.15
CA ASP A 198 6.70 -7.27 -2.24
C ASP A 198 6.85 -6.10 -3.22
N HIS A 199 5.75 -5.37 -3.42
CA HIS A 199 5.66 -4.20 -4.29
C HIS A 199 5.02 -3.02 -3.55
N VAL A 200 5.41 -1.82 -3.94
CA VAL A 200 4.80 -0.58 -3.44
C VAL A 200 4.45 0.38 -4.57
N GLY A 201 3.29 1.01 -4.46
CA GLY A 201 2.88 2.14 -5.26
C GLY A 201 2.60 3.34 -4.36
N MET A 202 3.26 4.46 -4.63
CA MET A 202 3.12 5.69 -3.86
C MET A 202 2.26 6.69 -4.60
N ILE A 203 1.18 7.15 -3.95
CA ILE A 203 0.28 8.17 -4.48
C ILE A 203 0.34 9.45 -3.65
N LYS A 204 0.38 10.61 -4.32
CA LYS A 204 0.33 11.94 -3.70
C LYS A 204 -0.50 12.87 -4.58
N ARG A 205 -1.44 13.59 -3.96
CA ARG A 205 -2.31 14.57 -4.65
C ARG A 205 -2.95 14.01 -5.93
N GLY A 206 -3.41 12.76 -5.87
CA GLY A 206 -4.08 12.08 -6.98
C GLY A 206 -3.18 11.53 -8.07
N LYS A 207 -1.86 11.56 -7.93
CA LYS A 207 -0.90 11.06 -8.94
C LYS A 207 -0.01 9.99 -8.35
N MET A 208 0.29 8.97 -9.15
CA MET A 208 1.38 8.03 -8.81
C MET A 208 2.70 8.78 -8.91
N ILE A 209 3.49 8.73 -7.83
CA ILE A 209 4.85 9.30 -7.80
C ILE A 209 5.91 8.21 -7.91
N PHE A 210 5.52 6.97 -7.63
CA PHE A 210 6.39 5.82 -7.71
C PHE A 210 5.59 4.52 -7.76
N GLU A 211 6.14 3.51 -8.46
CA GLU A 211 5.68 2.11 -8.45
C GLU A 211 6.86 1.17 -8.70
N GLY A 212 6.96 0.08 -7.91
CA GLY A 212 7.98 -0.95 -8.11
C GLY A 212 8.11 -1.95 -6.97
N SER A 213 9.10 -2.85 -7.13
CA SER A 213 9.49 -3.81 -6.10
C SER A 213 10.04 -3.07 -4.87
N THR A 214 9.62 -3.48 -3.68
CA THR A 214 10.12 -2.94 -2.40
C THR A 214 11.62 -3.16 -2.25
N ALA A 215 12.10 -4.36 -2.61
CA ALA A 215 13.52 -4.70 -2.53
C ALA A 215 14.36 -3.83 -3.47
N ASP A 216 13.97 -3.73 -4.74
CA ASP A 216 14.67 -2.90 -5.73
C ASP A 216 14.74 -1.43 -5.31
N MET A 217 13.68 -0.93 -4.67
CA MET A 217 13.64 0.43 -4.16
C MET A 217 14.66 0.67 -3.05
N ILE A 218 14.70 -0.21 -2.07
CA ILE A 218 15.64 -0.11 -0.96
C ILE A 218 17.09 -0.31 -1.45
N GLU A 219 17.32 -1.24 -2.37
CA GLU A 219 18.66 -1.51 -2.91
C GLU A 219 19.17 -0.38 -3.81
N ARG A 220 18.28 0.23 -4.57
CA ARG A 220 18.60 1.30 -5.53
C ARG A 220 18.92 2.64 -4.85
N HIS A 221 18.41 2.88 -3.65
CA HIS A 221 18.55 4.17 -2.99
C HIS A 221 19.47 4.10 -1.76
N ARG A 222 20.18 5.20 -1.48
CA ARG A 222 21.03 5.37 -0.29
C ARG A 222 20.86 6.75 0.30
N ILE A 223 20.87 6.81 1.62
CA ILE A 223 21.13 8.05 2.36
C ILE A 223 22.63 8.28 2.35
N VAL A 224 23.05 9.45 1.90
CA VAL A 224 24.47 9.79 1.82
C VAL A 224 24.72 11.11 2.53
N ASP A 225 25.62 11.08 3.51
CA ASP A 225 26.16 12.28 4.15
C ASP A 225 27.55 12.59 3.56
N PHE A 226 27.80 13.84 3.23
CA PHE A 226 29.09 14.28 2.67
C PHE A 226 29.39 15.75 2.98
N VAL A 227 30.65 16.14 2.74
CA VAL A 227 31.16 17.52 2.92
C VAL A 227 31.66 18.04 1.60
N LEU A 228 31.34 19.29 1.27
CA LEU A 228 31.92 20.03 0.13
C LEU A 228 32.98 21.03 0.62
N GLY A 229 34.06 21.17 -0.14
CA GLY A 229 35.11 22.14 0.17
C GLY A 229 34.59 23.58 0.16
N SER A 230 35.19 24.46 1.01
CA SER A 230 34.73 25.82 1.29
C SER A 230 34.76 26.76 0.07
N ASP A 231 35.72 26.59 -0.86
CA ASP A 231 35.99 27.58 -1.91
C ASP A 231 35.02 27.62 -3.09
N GLN A 232 34.17 26.61 -3.23
CA GLN A 232 33.13 26.54 -4.27
C GLN A 232 31.87 25.79 -3.78
N GLY A 233 31.72 25.64 -2.47
CA GLY A 233 30.73 24.75 -1.85
C GLY A 233 29.27 25.09 -2.19
N ALA A 234 28.94 26.39 -2.28
CA ALA A 234 27.56 26.81 -2.59
C ALA A 234 27.16 26.50 -4.04
N ASP A 235 28.00 26.81 -5.02
CA ASP A 235 27.70 26.58 -6.45
C ASP A 235 27.70 25.09 -6.81
N ARG A 236 28.66 24.34 -6.27
CA ARG A 236 28.72 22.87 -6.43
C ARG A 236 27.53 22.18 -5.74
N GLY A 237 27.22 22.63 -4.53
CA GLY A 237 26.07 22.12 -3.80
C GLY A 237 24.74 22.32 -4.57
N HIS A 238 24.54 23.49 -5.16
CA HIS A 238 23.40 23.78 -6.03
C HIS A 238 23.39 22.90 -7.29
N SER A 239 24.55 22.65 -7.89
CA SER A 239 24.66 21.75 -9.04
C SER A 239 24.32 20.31 -8.68
N ILE A 240 24.81 19.83 -7.52
CA ILE A 240 24.50 18.50 -7.00
C ILE A 240 22.99 18.37 -6.71
N ALA A 241 22.39 19.36 -6.04
CA ALA A 241 21.00 19.37 -5.68
C ALA A 241 20.02 19.38 -6.89
N LYS A 242 20.47 19.88 -8.03
CA LYS A 242 19.67 19.92 -9.28
C LYS A 242 19.78 18.67 -10.14
N ARG A 243 20.65 17.74 -9.77
CA ARG A 243 20.81 16.51 -10.53
C ARG A 243 19.62 15.58 -10.32
N ASP A 244 19.14 14.99 -11.39
CA ASP A 244 18.12 13.94 -11.33
C ASP A 244 18.59 12.76 -10.45
N GLY A 245 17.71 12.29 -9.58
CA GLY A 245 18.02 11.24 -8.61
C GLY A 245 18.73 11.71 -7.35
N VAL A 246 18.86 13.02 -7.12
CA VAL A 246 19.37 13.60 -5.88
C VAL A 246 18.26 14.35 -5.14
N PHE A 247 17.90 13.87 -3.95
CA PHE A 247 16.87 14.49 -3.12
C PHE A 247 17.50 15.03 -1.84
N VAL A 248 17.61 16.37 -1.72
CA VAL A 248 18.24 17.02 -0.57
C VAL A 248 17.35 16.89 0.66
N GLN A 249 17.85 16.24 1.70
CA GLN A 249 17.15 16.11 2.98
C GLN A 249 17.53 17.22 3.96
N ARG A 250 18.84 17.53 4.05
CA ARG A 250 19.40 18.52 4.97
C ARG A 250 20.66 19.12 4.37
N GLN A 251 20.81 20.44 4.59
CA GLN A 251 22.03 21.18 4.27
C GLN A 251 22.41 22.06 5.46
N GLU A 252 23.64 21.92 5.95
CA GLU A 252 24.20 22.73 7.03
C GLU A 252 25.61 23.17 6.66
N ALA A 253 25.75 24.45 6.32
CA ALA A 253 27.01 25.02 5.80
C ALA A 253 27.54 24.18 4.62
N ASN A 254 28.63 23.44 4.83
CA ASN A 254 29.29 22.60 3.84
C ASN A 254 28.93 21.11 3.97
N ARG A 255 28.08 20.72 4.95
CA ARG A 255 27.59 19.35 5.17
C ARG A 255 26.27 19.15 4.50
N TRP A 256 26.14 18.05 3.79
CA TRP A 256 24.95 17.69 3.04
C TRP A 256 24.49 16.28 3.43
N ARG A 257 23.19 16.13 3.59
CA ARG A 257 22.53 14.85 3.65
C ARG A 257 21.54 14.76 2.50
N VAL A 258 21.74 13.79 1.64
CA VAL A 258 20.90 13.55 0.46
C VAL A 258 20.45 12.11 0.41
N LEU A 259 19.30 11.89 -0.24
CA LEU A 259 18.95 10.58 -0.74
C LEU A 259 19.40 10.53 -2.20
N LEU A 260 20.11 9.49 -2.57
CA LEU A 260 20.56 9.23 -3.93
C LEU A 260 19.83 8.03 -4.54
N ASP A 261 19.36 8.18 -5.76
CA ASP A 261 19.07 7.09 -6.66
C ASP A 261 20.35 6.67 -7.37
N LEU A 262 20.93 5.56 -6.96
CA LEU A 262 22.23 5.07 -7.48
C LEU A 262 22.23 4.77 -8.98
N LYS A 263 21.04 4.61 -9.59
CA LYS A 263 20.93 4.41 -11.05
C LYS A 263 21.18 5.70 -11.83
N THR A 264 20.76 6.85 -11.31
CA THR A 264 20.88 8.16 -11.96
C THR A 264 22.00 9.02 -11.38
N ALA A 265 22.30 8.82 -10.09
CA ALA A 265 23.34 9.53 -9.36
C ALA A 265 24.23 8.54 -8.57
N PRO A 266 25.15 7.80 -9.24
CA PRO A 266 26.02 6.85 -8.57
C PRO A 266 27.04 7.55 -7.65
N LEU A 267 27.55 6.83 -6.64
CA LEU A 267 28.48 7.38 -5.64
C LEU A 267 29.80 7.87 -6.24
N GLU A 268 30.28 7.23 -7.32
CA GLU A 268 31.50 7.64 -8.05
C GLU A 268 31.33 9.07 -8.57
N TRP A 269 30.18 9.37 -9.16
CA TRP A 269 29.88 10.74 -9.63
C TRP A 269 29.92 11.77 -8.47
N LEU A 270 29.41 11.40 -7.29
CA LEU A 270 29.42 12.30 -6.14
C LEU A 270 30.87 12.61 -5.70
N ARG A 271 31.77 11.61 -5.71
CA ARG A 271 33.19 11.77 -5.45
C ARG A 271 33.86 12.69 -6.48
N GLU A 272 33.58 12.47 -7.76
CA GLU A 272 34.09 13.32 -8.87
C GLU A 272 33.60 14.77 -8.77
N SER A 273 32.41 14.96 -8.18
CA SER A 273 31.85 16.30 -7.92
C SER A 273 32.52 17.05 -6.75
N GLY A 274 33.56 16.45 -6.14
CA GLY A 274 34.35 17.08 -5.07
C GLY A 274 33.79 16.85 -3.66
N ALA A 275 32.86 15.91 -3.49
CA ALA A 275 32.40 15.49 -2.19
C ALA A 275 33.49 14.69 -1.45
N THR A 276 33.64 14.98 -0.18
CA THR A 276 34.59 14.32 0.74
C THR A 276 33.86 13.82 1.98
N GLN A 277 34.49 12.98 2.79
CA GLN A 277 33.93 12.41 4.02
C GLN A 277 32.55 11.74 3.74
N ILE A 278 32.45 11.01 2.64
CA ILE A 278 31.21 10.36 2.22
C ILE A 278 30.94 9.17 3.12
N THR A 279 29.76 9.15 3.73
CA THR A 279 29.22 8.02 4.49
C THR A 279 27.88 7.63 3.93
N GLU A 280 27.62 6.33 3.87
CA GLU A 280 26.38 5.75 3.32
C GLU A 280 25.59 5.04 4.41
N ALA A 281 24.27 5.11 4.29
CA ALA A 281 23.34 4.35 5.10
C ALA A 281 22.22 3.77 4.22
N PRO A 282 21.67 2.60 4.55
CA PRO A 282 20.49 2.07 3.92
C PRO A 282 19.32 3.05 4.11
N VAL A 283 18.39 3.05 3.17
CA VAL A 283 17.16 3.87 3.22
C VAL A 283 15.99 3.01 3.67
N THR A 284 15.08 3.58 4.44
CA THR A 284 13.76 3.01 4.70
C THR A 284 12.75 3.51 3.67
N LEU A 285 11.64 2.76 3.46
CA LEU A 285 10.55 3.23 2.61
C LEU A 285 9.98 4.57 3.09
N GLU A 286 9.96 4.82 4.40
CA GLU A 286 9.47 6.07 4.96
C GLU A 286 10.40 7.24 4.60
N GLU A 287 11.71 7.10 4.72
CA GLU A 287 12.69 8.11 4.32
C GLU A 287 12.62 8.40 2.82
N LEU A 288 12.45 7.34 2.02
CA LEU A 288 12.28 7.44 0.58
C LEU A 288 11.02 8.24 0.22
N PHE A 289 9.88 7.90 0.83
CA PHE A 289 8.61 8.59 0.61
C PHE A 289 8.68 10.07 0.98
N VAL A 290 9.31 10.39 2.13
CA VAL A 290 9.48 11.77 2.59
C VAL A 290 10.38 12.54 1.63
N ALA A 291 11.45 11.94 1.12
CA ALA A 291 12.40 12.59 0.21
C ALA A 291 11.78 12.88 -1.15
N ILE A 292 11.21 11.86 -1.82
CA ILE A 292 10.55 11.99 -3.12
C ILE A 292 9.26 12.82 -3.01
N GLY A 293 8.57 12.71 -1.88
CA GLY A 293 7.32 13.42 -1.64
C GLY A 293 7.48 14.92 -1.33
N ARG A 294 8.68 15.48 -1.17
CA ARG A 294 8.91 16.93 -0.95
C ARG A 294 8.87 17.75 -2.24
N GLU A 295 9.05 17.12 -3.38
CA GLU A 295 8.84 17.74 -4.69
C GLU A 295 7.34 17.77 -5.06
#